data_e6aa076bc71ebcdf904f325588cd543a
#
_entry.id   e6aa076bc71ebcdf904f325588cd543a
#
_cell.length_a   1.000
_cell.length_b   1.000
_cell.length_c   1.000
_cell.angle_alpha   90.00
_cell.angle_beta   90.00
_cell.angle_gamma   90.00
#
_symmetry.space_group_name_H-M   'P 1'
#
loop_
_entity.id
_entity.type
_entity.pdbx_description
1 polymer ?
#
loop_
_entity_poly.entity_id
_entity_poly.type
_entity_poly.pdbx_seq_one_letter_code
_entity_poly.pdbx_strand_id
1 'polypeptide(L)'
;MKISFMTWVCPDWDLNQVLTAAVRYGYDGVEPRAEANQKHGVEIASTKKQRAEIRSQFADMGIEMSCIATSRTYAKASRDEWQESVDLTRRFVDLAADVGCPNLRVFGGGTPQGMSREDAQKRVAEALAEVGPYATKGGVWLCLETHDDYSRADWCAATVKMAGVEGVGICWDVMHPFRHSQSIDVAFAAVKDYVHHCHVHDGVRPKDGDQGSWDYCVATAANRW
;
A
#
# COMPACT_ATOMS: atom_id res chain seq x y z
N MET A 1 -9.60 -16.55 4.36
CA MET A 1 -8.63 -15.43 4.20
C MET A 1 -7.98 -15.62 2.85
N LYS A 2 -7.83 -14.56 2.05
CA LYS A 2 -7.14 -14.61 0.76
C LYS A 2 -5.68 -14.19 0.96
N ILE A 3 -4.77 -14.85 0.26
CA ILE A 3 -3.32 -14.60 0.35
C ILE A 3 -2.82 -14.15 -1.02
N SER A 4 -2.10 -13.02 -1.04
CA SER A 4 -1.44 -12.49 -2.24
C SER A 4 0.04 -12.24 -1.98
N PHE A 5 0.83 -12.13 -3.05
CA PHE A 5 2.20 -11.65 -2.94
C PHE A 5 2.40 -10.36 -3.73
N MET A 6 3.31 -9.51 -3.23
CA MET A 6 3.70 -8.28 -3.90
C MET A 6 4.81 -8.58 -4.92
N THR A 7 4.72 -7.97 -6.10
CA THR A 7 5.71 -8.17 -7.18
C THR A 7 7.11 -7.64 -6.87
N TRP A 8 7.30 -7.00 -5.70
CA TRP A 8 8.63 -6.62 -5.21
C TRP A 8 9.62 -7.79 -5.13
N VAL A 9 9.12 -9.01 -4.93
CA VAL A 9 9.94 -10.24 -4.86
C VAL A 9 10.38 -10.75 -6.24
N CYS A 10 9.80 -10.23 -7.33
CA CYS A 10 10.07 -10.67 -8.69
C CYS A 10 10.04 -9.49 -9.70
N PRO A 11 10.87 -8.44 -9.52
CA PRO A 11 10.76 -7.19 -10.26
C PRO A 11 11.01 -7.35 -11.77
N ASP A 12 11.73 -8.39 -12.16
CA ASP A 12 12.08 -8.69 -13.55
C ASP A 12 11.08 -9.58 -14.30
N TRP A 13 10.01 -10.01 -13.62
CA TRP A 13 9.01 -10.88 -14.24
C TRP A 13 7.96 -10.05 -14.99
N ASP A 14 7.61 -10.52 -16.17
CA ASP A 14 6.44 -10.03 -16.90
C ASP A 14 5.14 -10.50 -16.23
N LEU A 15 4.01 -9.96 -16.68
CA LEU A 15 2.72 -10.27 -16.07
C LEU A 15 2.35 -11.76 -16.17
N ASN A 16 2.67 -12.41 -17.29
CA ASN A 16 2.38 -13.83 -17.47
C ASN A 16 3.18 -14.71 -16.49
N GLN A 17 4.46 -14.38 -16.27
CA GLN A 17 5.33 -15.07 -15.31
C GLN A 17 4.79 -14.89 -13.86
N VAL A 18 4.38 -13.66 -13.52
CA VAL A 18 3.79 -13.34 -12.21
C VAL A 18 2.51 -14.15 -11.96
N LEU A 19 1.58 -14.12 -12.90
CA LEU A 19 0.30 -14.84 -12.77
C LEU A 19 0.49 -16.36 -12.77
N THR A 20 1.38 -16.89 -13.63
CA THR A 20 1.71 -18.32 -13.65
C THR A 20 2.26 -18.78 -12.29
N ALA A 21 3.13 -17.97 -11.67
CA ALA A 21 3.66 -18.26 -10.34
C ALA A 21 2.56 -18.20 -9.25
N ALA A 22 1.66 -17.21 -9.33
CA ALA A 22 0.52 -17.13 -8.42
C ALA A 22 -0.30 -18.42 -8.43
N VAL A 23 -0.70 -18.89 -9.61
CA VAL A 23 -1.43 -20.16 -9.79
C VAL A 23 -0.61 -21.34 -9.27
N ARG A 24 0.67 -21.43 -9.67
CA ARG A 24 1.54 -22.54 -9.31
C ARG A 24 1.72 -22.71 -7.81
N TYR A 25 1.83 -21.59 -7.08
CA TYR A 25 2.09 -21.61 -5.63
C TYR A 25 0.82 -21.49 -4.79
N GLY A 26 -0.36 -21.42 -5.42
CA GLY A 26 -1.66 -21.41 -4.74
C GLY A 26 -2.00 -20.09 -4.06
N TYR A 27 -1.52 -18.97 -4.61
CA TYR A 27 -1.94 -17.65 -4.18
C TYR A 27 -3.31 -17.31 -4.74
N ASP A 28 -4.12 -16.59 -3.95
CA ASP A 28 -5.42 -16.08 -4.37
C ASP A 28 -5.29 -14.79 -5.20
N GLY A 29 -4.19 -14.06 -5.00
CA GLY A 29 -4.01 -12.76 -5.63
C GLY A 29 -2.56 -12.32 -5.80
N VAL A 30 -2.41 -11.18 -6.47
CA VAL A 30 -1.14 -10.48 -6.68
C VAL A 30 -1.32 -9.00 -6.35
N GLU A 31 -0.30 -8.40 -5.76
CA GLU A 31 -0.17 -6.97 -5.54
C GLU A 31 0.94 -6.40 -6.43
N PRO A 32 0.62 -5.79 -7.58
CA PRO A 32 1.61 -5.13 -8.42
C PRO A 32 2.22 -3.90 -7.73
N ARG A 33 3.56 -3.81 -7.74
CA ARG A 33 4.31 -2.64 -7.27
C ARG A 33 4.51 -1.68 -8.44
N ALA A 34 3.67 -0.67 -8.54
CA ALA A 34 3.79 0.40 -9.53
C ALA A 34 4.88 1.42 -9.15
N GLU A 35 5.33 2.25 -10.11
CA GLU A 35 6.39 3.25 -9.96
C GLU A 35 7.77 2.68 -9.57
N ALA A 36 7.96 1.39 -9.76
CA ALA A 36 9.21 0.69 -9.43
C ALA A 36 9.95 0.14 -10.66
N ASN A 37 9.55 0.59 -11.84
CA ASN A 37 10.13 0.16 -13.13
C ASN A 37 10.14 -1.36 -13.34
N GLN A 38 9.09 -2.04 -12.85
CA GLN A 38 8.92 -3.49 -12.96
C GLN A 38 8.33 -3.90 -14.31
N LYS A 39 8.59 -5.13 -14.74
CA LYS A 39 8.25 -5.59 -16.10
C LYS A 39 6.81 -6.06 -16.28
N HIS A 40 6.03 -6.19 -15.21
CA HIS A 40 4.61 -6.61 -15.29
C HIS A 40 3.68 -5.62 -16.00
N GLY A 41 4.08 -4.37 -16.20
CA GLY A 41 3.36 -3.40 -17.01
C GLY A 41 2.10 -2.79 -16.36
N VAL A 42 1.81 -3.04 -15.09
CA VAL A 42 0.71 -2.39 -14.36
C VAL A 42 1.17 -1.00 -13.93
N GLU A 43 1.02 -0.03 -14.81
CA GLU A 43 1.55 1.34 -14.66
C GLU A 43 0.58 2.39 -15.21
N ILE A 44 0.68 3.63 -14.71
CA ILE A 44 -0.16 4.74 -15.19
C ILE A 44 0.07 5.08 -16.67
N ALA A 45 1.23 4.72 -17.22
CA ALA A 45 1.55 4.89 -18.64
C ALA A 45 0.81 3.90 -19.54
N SER A 46 0.25 2.81 -18.99
CA SER A 46 -0.48 1.81 -19.76
C SER A 46 -1.71 2.41 -20.42
N THR A 47 -1.87 2.15 -21.72
CA THR A 47 -3.03 2.56 -22.50
C THR A 47 -4.30 1.84 -22.04
N LYS A 48 -5.48 2.37 -22.36
CA LYS A 48 -6.76 1.70 -22.06
C LYS A 48 -6.83 0.27 -22.57
N LYS A 49 -6.27 0.00 -23.76
CA LYS A 49 -6.21 -1.35 -24.32
C LYS A 49 -5.35 -2.26 -23.45
N GLN A 50 -4.16 -1.83 -23.07
CA GLN A 50 -3.27 -2.60 -22.18
C GLN A 50 -3.91 -2.85 -20.80
N ARG A 51 -4.61 -1.87 -20.21
CA ARG A 51 -5.34 -2.05 -18.95
C ARG A 51 -6.45 -3.09 -19.07
N ALA A 52 -7.19 -3.10 -20.18
CA ALA A 52 -8.19 -4.12 -20.46
C ALA A 52 -7.55 -5.52 -20.62
N GLU A 53 -6.40 -5.62 -21.33
CA GLU A 53 -5.64 -6.86 -21.47
C GLU A 53 -5.11 -7.37 -20.12
N ILE A 54 -4.58 -6.48 -19.25
CA ILE A 54 -4.15 -6.81 -17.88
C ILE A 54 -5.33 -7.39 -17.09
N ARG A 55 -6.48 -6.70 -17.10
CA ARG A 55 -7.69 -7.16 -16.42
C ARG A 55 -8.13 -8.55 -16.90
N SER A 56 -8.13 -8.78 -18.22
CA SER A 56 -8.48 -10.08 -18.80
C SER A 56 -7.52 -11.18 -18.33
N GLN A 57 -6.20 -10.93 -18.36
CA GLN A 57 -5.20 -11.93 -17.94
C GLN A 57 -5.40 -12.36 -16.48
N PHE A 58 -5.68 -11.42 -15.57
CA PHE A 58 -6.00 -11.76 -14.18
C PHE A 58 -7.25 -12.63 -14.07
N ALA A 59 -8.32 -12.25 -14.80
CA ALA A 59 -9.59 -13.00 -14.81
C ALA A 59 -9.42 -14.40 -15.40
N ASP A 60 -8.72 -14.53 -16.52
CA ASP A 60 -8.48 -15.81 -17.22
C ASP A 60 -7.69 -16.81 -16.38
N MET A 61 -6.79 -16.30 -15.52
CA MET A 61 -5.97 -17.12 -14.60
C MET A 61 -6.68 -17.36 -13.25
N GLY A 62 -7.83 -16.74 -13.00
CA GLY A 62 -8.55 -16.83 -11.74
C GLY A 62 -7.80 -16.22 -10.55
N ILE A 63 -6.91 -15.27 -10.80
CA ILE A 63 -6.11 -14.56 -9.79
C ILE A 63 -6.69 -13.16 -9.60
N GLU A 64 -6.80 -12.70 -8.34
CA GLU A 64 -7.27 -11.35 -8.04
C GLU A 64 -6.11 -10.35 -8.00
N MET A 65 -6.35 -9.12 -8.43
CA MET A 65 -5.45 -8.02 -8.12
C MET A 65 -5.86 -7.48 -6.75
N SER A 66 -5.10 -7.79 -5.71
CA SER A 66 -5.48 -7.48 -4.32
C SER A 66 -5.32 -6.01 -3.96
N CYS A 67 -4.27 -5.38 -4.46
CA CYS A 67 -3.92 -3.98 -4.25
C CYS A 67 -2.94 -3.54 -5.34
N ILE A 68 -2.90 -2.25 -5.69
CA ILE A 68 -1.77 -1.63 -6.39
C ILE A 68 -0.94 -0.86 -5.37
N ALA A 69 0.33 -1.24 -5.20
CA ALA A 69 1.25 -0.56 -4.31
C ALA A 69 1.98 0.58 -5.03
N THR A 70 1.84 1.82 -4.56
CA THR A 70 2.50 3.01 -5.15
C THR A 70 3.61 3.57 -4.27
N SER A 71 4.35 4.57 -4.78
CA SER A 71 5.30 5.37 -3.99
C SER A 71 4.72 6.74 -3.55
N ARG A 72 3.41 6.94 -3.67
CA ARG A 72 2.81 8.24 -3.35
C ARG A 72 2.91 8.55 -1.87
N THR A 73 3.38 9.76 -1.56
CA THR A 73 3.51 10.32 -0.21
C THR A 73 2.92 11.72 -0.18
N TYR A 74 2.35 12.15 0.94
CA TYR A 74 1.64 13.43 1.04
C TYR A 74 2.21 14.40 2.07
N ALA A 75 3.07 13.97 2.98
CA ALA A 75 3.83 14.86 3.85
C ALA A 75 4.89 15.61 3.02
N LYS A 76 4.46 16.61 2.25
CA LYS A 76 5.31 17.41 1.35
C LYS A 76 5.59 18.78 1.92
N ALA A 77 6.80 19.30 1.70
CA ALA A 77 7.18 20.63 2.15
C ALA A 77 6.42 21.71 1.36
N SER A 78 6.35 21.61 0.04
CA SER A 78 5.66 22.58 -0.81
C SER A 78 4.23 22.15 -1.16
N ARG A 79 3.36 23.13 -1.47
CA ARG A 79 2.01 22.85 -1.96
C ARG A 79 2.01 22.32 -3.39
N ASP A 80 2.97 22.68 -4.20
CA ASP A 80 3.07 22.23 -5.58
C ASP A 80 3.42 20.73 -5.63
N GLU A 81 4.40 20.28 -4.84
CA GLU A 81 4.73 18.85 -4.71
C GLU A 81 3.56 18.04 -4.11
N TRP A 82 2.84 18.63 -3.18
CA TRP A 82 1.64 18.04 -2.59
C TRP A 82 0.56 17.86 -3.66
N GLN A 83 0.26 18.92 -4.45
CA GLN A 83 -0.74 18.88 -5.52
C GLN A 83 -0.35 17.86 -6.60
N GLU A 84 0.92 17.84 -7.01
CA GLU A 84 1.43 16.83 -7.96
C GLU A 84 1.19 15.42 -7.44
N SER A 85 1.44 15.17 -6.15
CA SER A 85 1.22 13.85 -5.54
C SER A 85 -0.26 13.47 -5.53
N VAL A 86 -1.16 14.41 -5.23
CA VAL A 86 -2.62 14.23 -5.29
C VAL A 86 -3.06 13.91 -6.73
N ASP A 87 -2.61 14.66 -7.72
CA ASP A 87 -3.00 14.46 -9.13
C ASP A 87 -2.47 13.14 -9.69
N LEU A 88 -1.25 12.75 -9.33
CA LEU A 88 -0.71 11.44 -9.68
C LEU A 88 -1.50 10.31 -9.01
N THR A 89 -1.93 10.50 -7.76
CA THR A 89 -2.76 9.49 -7.08
C THR A 89 -4.10 9.28 -7.79
N ARG A 90 -4.75 10.33 -8.28
CA ARG A 90 -5.97 10.19 -9.10
C ARG A 90 -5.72 9.34 -10.35
N ARG A 91 -4.58 9.51 -11.02
CA ARG A 91 -4.22 8.67 -12.17
C ARG A 91 -4.02 7.19 -11.79
N PHE A 92 -3.51 6.91 -10.59
CA PHE A 92 -3.45 5.54 -10.06
C PHE A 92 -4.81 4.99 -9.67
N VAL A 93 -5.73 5.82 -9.19
CA VAL A 93 -7.14 5.43 -8.99
C VAL A 93 -7.77 5.04 -10.32
N ASP A 94 -7.56 5.82 -11.39
CA ASP A 94 -8.04 5.46 -12.73
C ASP A 94 -7.45 4.14 -13.23
N LEU A 95 -6.15 3.91 -13.00
CA LEU A 95 -5.51 2.63 -13.32
C LEU A 95 -6.18 1.50 -12.54
N ALA A 96 -6.33 1.64 -11.22
CA ALA A 96 -6.92 0.62 -10.36
C ALA A 96 -8.35 0.27 -10.80
N ALA A 97 -9.18 1.28 -11.08
CA ALA A 97 -10.55 1.09 -11.57
C ALA A 97 -10.56 0.36 -12.93
N ASP A 98 -9.73 0.76 -13.89
CA ASP A 98 -9.66 0.16 -15.22
C ASP A 98 -9.22 -1.31 -15.18
N VAL A 99 -8.26 -1.66 -14.32
CA VAL A 99 -7.78 -3.05 -14.20
C VAL A 99 -8.61 -3.89 -13.22
N GLY A 100 -9.56 -3.28 -12.51
CA GLY A 100 -10.45 -3.97 -11.56
C GLY A 100 -9.81 -4.24 -10.19
N CYS A 101 -8.84 -3.43 -9.77
CA CYS A 101 -8.20 -3.53 -8.47
C CYS A 101 -8.99 -2.75 -7.41
N PRO A 102 -9.39 -3.36 -6.28
CA PRO A 102 -10.20 -2.70 -5.26
C PRO A 102 -9.42 -1.78 -4.33
N ASN A 103 -8.10 -1.90 -4.25
CA ASN A 103 -7.28 -1.18 -3.27
C ASN A 103 -6.09 -0.50 -3.93
N LEU A 104 -5.78 0.71 -3.47
CA LEU A 104 -4.61 1.49 -3.85
C LEU A 104 -3.84 1.86 -2.59
N ARG A 105 -2.65 1.32 -2.41
CA ARG A 105 -1.80 1.64 -1.26
C ARG A 105 -0.98 2.89 -1.51
N VAL A 106 -1.00 3.79 -0.53
CA VAL A 106 -0.22 5.03 -0.47
C VAL A 106 0.49 5.16 0.86
N PHE A 107 1.50 6.01 0.93
CA PHE A 107 2.23 6.34 2.16
C PHE A 107 1.87 7.73 2.70
N GLY A 108 2.07 7.94 3.98
CA GLY A 108 2.09 9.29 4.54
C GLY A 108 3.37 10.04 4.18
N GLY A 109 4.49 9.34 4.27
CA GLY A 109 5.83 9.86 4.07
C GLY A 109 6.48 10.36 5.37
N GLY A 110 7.76 10.72 5.30
CA GLY A 110 8.48 11.34 6.41
C GLY A 110 8.10 12.80 6.57
N THR A 111 8.10 13.30 7.80
CA THR A 111 7.85 14.71 8.13
C THR A 111 8.96 15.60 7.54
N PRO A 112 8.63 16.58 6.67
CA PRO A 112 9.62 17.46 6.09
C PRO A 112 10.38 18.29 7.13
N GLN A 113 11.63 18.61 6.86
CA GLN A 113 12.41 19.48 7.73
C GLN A 113 11.72 20.83 7.92
N GLY A 114 11.61 21.27 9.17
CA GLY A 114 10.98 22.54 9.53
C GLY A 114 9.44 22.51 9.62
N MET A 115 8.82 21.36 9.38
CA MET A 115 7.39 21.15 9.58
C MET A 115 7.13 20.42 10.88
N SER A 116 6.06 20.76 11.60
CA SER A 116 5.62 19.96 12.74
C SER A 116 5.01 18.63 12.27
N ARG A 117 5.07 17.61 13.12
CA ARG A 117 4.45 16.31 12.83
C ARG A 117 2.94 16.43 12.65
N GLU A 118 2.32 17.29 13.43
CA GLU A 118 0.89 17.60 13.36
C GLU A 118 0.51 18.30 12.05
N ASP A 119 1.34 19.20 11.55
CA ASP A 119 1.08 19.85 10.26
C ASP A 119 1.32 18.90 9.08
N ALA A 120 2.32 18.03 9.16
CA ALA A 120 2.50 16.95 8.20
C ALA A 120 1.29 16.00 8.19
N GLN A 121 0.76 15.65 9.37
CA GLN A 121 -0.45 14.83 9.50
C GLN A 121 -1.67 15.49 8.84
N LYS A 122 -1.88 16.79 9.07
CA LYS A 122 -2.96 17.54 8.40
C LYS A 122 -2.84 17.50 6.89
N ARG A 123 -1.62 17.69 6.35
CA ARG A 123 -1.38 17.61 4.89
C ARG A 123 -1.70 16.24 4.31
N VAL A 124 -1.36 15.18 5.04
CA VAL A 124 -1.72 13.82 4.63
C VAL A 124 -3.24 13.63 4.66
N ALA A 125 -3.89 14.03 5.75
CA ALA A 125 -5.36 13.94 5.88
C ALA A 125 -6.09 14.76 4.80
N GLU A 126 -5.60 15.97 4.47
CA GLU A 126 -6.14 16.81 3.37
C GLU A 126 -6.05 16.08 2.02
N ALA A 127 -4.91 15.45 1.71
CA ALA A 127 -4.74 14.69 0.47
C ALA A 127 -5.69 13.49 0.39
N LEU A 128 -5.81 12.75 1.48
CA LEU A 128 -6.74 11.63 1.58
C LEU A 128 -8.19 12.08 1.42
N ALA A 129 -8.56 13.22 2.03
CA ALA A 129 -9.90 13.81 1.91
C ALA A 129 -10.21 14.27 0.48
N GLU A 130 -9.20 14.77 -0.25
CA GLU A 130 -9.36 15.22 -1.63
C GLU A 130 -9.46 14.07 -2.63
N VAL A 131 -8.72 12.98 -2.41
CA VAL A 131 -8.69 11.82 -3.31
C VAL A 131 -9.77 10.77 -2.97
N GLY A 132 -10.13 10.61 -1.70
CA GLY A 132 -11.07 9.59 -1.24
C GLY A 132 -12.40 9.54 -2.01
N PRO A 133 -13.12 10.67 -2.16
CA PRO A 133 -14.37 10.69 -2.94
C PRO A 133 -14.19 10.35 -4.44
N TYR A 134 -13.01 10.65 -4.99
CA TYR A 134 -12.66 10.25 -6.35
C TYR A 134 -12.42 8.74 -6.43
N ALA A 135 -11.71 8.17 -5.46
CA ALA A 135 -11.48 6.74 -5.36
C ALA A 135 -12.80 5.96 -5.20
N THR A 136 -13.72 6.43 -4.33
CA THR A 136 -15.06 5.84 -4.16
C THR A 136 -15.81 5.75 -5.48
N LYS A 137 -15.81 6.79 -6.31
CA LYS A 137 -16.44 6.79 -7.62
C LYS A 137 -15.87 5.74 -8.58
N GLY A 138 -14.58 5.43 -8.44
CA GLY A 138 -13.87 4.38 -9.17
C GLY A 138 -14.06 2.99 -8.59
N GLY A 139 -14.73 2.84 -7.44
CA GLY A 139 -14.85 1.57 -6.71
C GLY A 139 -13.53 1.14 -6.07
N VAL A 140 -12.65 2.09 -5.74
CA VAL A 140 -11.30 1.87 -5.21
C VAL A 140 -11.19 2.42 -3.79
N TRP A 141 -10.59 1.67 -2.89
CA TRP A 141 -10.19 2.14 -1.57
C TRP A 141 -8.77 2.71 -1.60
N LEU A 142 -8.61 3.96 -1.15
CA LEU A 142 -7.32 4.60 -0.94
C LEU A 142 -6.79 4.21 0.43
N CYS A 143 -5.80 3.33 0.49
CA CYS A 143 -5.32 2.73 1.73
C CYS A 143 -4.01 3.37 2.19
N LEU A 144 -4.04 4.14 3.28
CA LEU A 144 -2.85 4.66 3.94
C LEU A 144 -2.12 3.52 4.66
N GLU A 145 -0.86 3.29 4.33
CA GLU A 145 -0.08 2.23 4.99
C GLU A 145 0.46 2.69 6.35
N THR A 146 0.46 1.77 7.33
CA THR A 146 1.22 1.91 8.58
C THR A 146 2.72 1.80 8.28
N HIS A 147 3.31 2.88 7.75
CA HIS A 147 4.70 2.95 7.26
C HIS A 147 5.30 4.34 7.51
N ASP A 148 6.59 4.54 7.35
CA ASP A 148 7.32 5.80 7.57
C ASP A 148 6.97 6.42 8.95
N ASP A 149 6.73 7.73 9.01
CA ASP A 149 6.30 8.43 10.22
C ASP A 149 4.87 8.04 10.68
N TYR A 150 4.14 7.29 9.83
CA TYR A 150 2.79 6.76 10.09
C TYR A 150 2.81 5.29 10.54
N SER A 151 3.99 4.73 10.85
CA SER A 151 4.17 3.35 11.31
C SER A 151 3.36 3.00 12.58
N ARG A 152 3.11 3.96 13.46
CA ARG A 152 2.23 3.74 14.60
C ARG A 152 0.77 3.65 14.16
N ALA A 153 0.12 2.55 14.53
CA ALA A 153 -1.26 2.25 14.14
C ALA A 153 -2.27 3.30 14.61
N ASP A 154 -2.13 3.81 15.84
CA ASP A 154 -2.97 4.86 16.40
C ASP A 154 -2.83 6.19 15.64
N TRP A 155 -1.61 6.54 15.23
CA TRP A 155 -1.34 7.75 14.45
C TRP A 155 -1.90 7.64 13.02
N CYS A 156 -1.71 6.49 12.39
CA CYS A 156 -2.27 6.20 11.07
C CYS A 156 -3.81 6.27 11.09
N ALA A 157 -4.45 5.60 12.06
CA ALA A 157 -5.90 5.62 12.23
C ALA A 157 -6.44 7.04 12.51
N ALA A 158 -5.74 7.83 13.35
CA ALA A 158 -6.11 9.21 13.60
C ALA A 158 -6.04 10.06 12.32
N THR A 159 -5.07 9.81 11.43
CA THR A 159 -4.94 10.51 10.14
C THR A 159 -6.10 10.17 9.19
N VAL A 160 -6.46 8.89 9.08
CA VAL A 160 -7.61 8.45 8.27
C VAL A 160 -8.92 9.03 8.84
N LYS A 161 -9.09 9.01 10.14
CA LYS A 161 -10.25 9.63 10.81
C LYS A 161 -10.32 11.14 10.58
N MET A 162 -9.17 11.82 10.55
CA MET A 162 -9.10 13.27 10.27
C MET A 162 -9.51 13.59 8.83
N ALA A 163 -9.20 12.72 7.85
CA ALA A 163 -9.68 12.88 6.47
C ALA A 163 -11.21 12.85 6.39
N GLY A 164 -11.88 12.01 7.17
CA GLY A 164 -13.32 12.07 7.42
C GLY A 164 -14.22 11.84 6.21
N VAL A 165 -13.74 11.11 5.19
CA VAL A 165 -14.46 10.85 3.94
C VAL A 165 -14.51 9.37 3.63
N GLU A 166 -15.51 8.95 2.83
CA GLU A 166 -15.56 7.59 2.27
C GLU A 166 -14.43 7.34 1.27
N GLY A 167 -14.11 6.07 1.04
CA GLY A 167 -13.07 5.65 0.09
C GLY A 167 -11.66 5.73 0.63
N VAL A 168 -11.48 6.07 1.91
CA VAL A 168 -10.18 6.07 2.58
C VAL A 168 -10.15 5.00 3.66
N GLY A 169 -9.13 4.16 3.61
CA GLY A 169 -8.88 3.08 4.56
C GLY A 169 -7.42 2.95 4.92
N ILE A 170 -7.08 1.82 5.53
CA ILE A 170 -5.72 1.50 5.97
C ILE A 170 -5.23 0.23 5.29
N CYS A 171 -4.00 0.27 4.79
CA CYS A 171 -3.19 -0.90 4.57
C CYS A 171 -2.39 -1.16 5.86
N TRP A 172 -2.80 -2.17 6.62
CA TRP A 172 -2.12 -2.49 7.86
C TRP A 172 -0.91 -3.38 7.60
N ASP A 173 0.28 -2.79 7.63
CA ASP A 173 1.50 -3.56 7.77
C ASP A 173 1.67 -3.94 9.24
N VAL A 174 1.65 -5.23 9.53
CA VAL A 174 1.63 -5.74 10.91
C VAL A 174 2.96 -5.53 11.64
N MET A 175 4.06 -5.45 10.88
CA MET A 175 5.41 -5.39 11.45
C MET A 175 5.81 -3.97 11.85
N HIS A 176 5.40 -2.96 11.10
CA HIS A 176 5.83 -1.59 11.36
C HIS A 176 5.38 -1.05 12.72
N PRO A 177 4.11 -1.19 13.16
CA PRO A 177 3.71 -0.83 14.52
C PRO A 177 4.49 -1.62 15.59
N PHE A 178 4.73 -2.91 15.37
CA PHE A 178 5.47 -3.76 16.28
C PHE A 178 6.92 -3.29 16.47
N ARG A 179 7.60 -2.87 15.39
CA ARG A 179 8.94 -2.27 15.46
C ARG A 179 8.97 -0.99 16.29
N HIS A 180 7.86 -0.27 16.38
CA HIS A 180 7.68 0.93 17.22
C HIS A 180 7.06 0.63 18.59
N SER A 181 7.27 -0.59 19.10
CA SER A 181 6.88 -1.04 20.44
C SER A 181 5.37 -1.08 20.69
N GLN A 182 4.54 -1.13 19.64
CA GLN A 182 3.12 -1.44 19.79
C GLN A 182 2.91 -2.95 19.71
N SER A 183 2.19 -3.54 20.67
CA SER A 183 1.75 -4.94 20.53
C SER A 183 0.76 -5.07 19.39
N ILE A 184 0.67 -6.27 18.80
CA ILE A 184 -0.25 -6.57 17.69
C ILE A 184 -1.70 -6.25 18.11
N ASP A 185 -2.11 -6.60 19.34
CA ASP A 185 -3.45 -6.35 19.85
C ASP A 185 -3.77 -4.85 19.94
N VAL A 186 -2.83 -4.04 20.44
CA VAL A 186 -2.97 -2.58 20.50
C VAL A 186 -3.04 -1.97 19.11
N ALA A 187 -2.16 -2.41 18.21
CA ALA A 187 -2.15 -1.93 16.83
C ALA A 187 -3.46 -2.31 16.10
N PHE A 188 -3.89 -3.56 16.22
CA PHE A 188 -5.14 -4.04 15.61
C PHE A 188 -6.37 -3.29 16.15
N ALA A 189 -6.46 -3.10 17.46
CA ALA A 189 -7.56 -2.36 18.07
C ALA A 189 -7.68 -0.93 17.51
N ALA A 190 -6.56 -0.30 17.15
CA ALA A 190 -6.56 1.05 16.59
C ALA A 190 -7.01 1.10 15.12
N VAL A 191 -6.70 0.07 14.32
CA VAL A 191 -6.92 0.13 12.86
C VAL A 191 -8.08 -0.72 12.36
N LYS A 192 -8.59 -1.69 13.14
CA LYS A 192 -9.53 -2.73 12.69
C LYS A 192 -10.76 -2.23 11.92
N ASP A 193 -11.26 -1.05 12.26
CA ASP A 193 -12.45 -0.48 11.64
C ASP A 193 -12.15 0.23 10.29
N TYR A 194 -10.88 0.31 9.91
CA TYR A 194 -10.39 1.01 8.71
C TYR A 194 -9.60 0.10 7.76
N VAL A 195 -9.28 -1.15 8.17
CA VAL A 195 -8.42 -2.03 7.38
C VAL A 195 -9.15 -2.57 6.16
N HIS A 196 -8.58 -2.33 4.98
CA HIS A 196 -9.01 -2.89 3.70
C HIS A 196 -7.98 -3.81 3.07
N HIS A 197 -6.70 -3.65 3.45
CA HIS A 197 -5.59 -4.48 2.99
C HIS A 197 -4.58 -4.68 4.12
N CYS A 198 -3.84 -5.80 4.08
CA CYS A 198 -2.80 -6.09 5.06
C CYS A 198 -1.50 -6.47 4.36
N HIS A 199 -0.38 -5.96 4.86
CA HIS A 199 0.95 -6.48 4.55
C HIS A 199 1.44 -7.34 5.71
N VAL A 200 1.93 -8.52 5.36
CA VAL A 200 2.49 -9.48 6.32
C VAL A 200 3.88 -9.87 5.84
N HIS A 201 4.86 -9.56 6.64
CA HIS A 201 6.24 -10.00 6.47
C HIS A 201 6.87 -10.26 7.82
N ASP A 202 8.02 -10.90 7.82
CA ASP A 202 8.75 -11.26 9.04
C ASP A 202 10.14 -10.63 9.03
N GLY A 203 10.76 -10.52 10.20
CA GLY A 203 12.09 -9.96 10.34
C GLY A 203 12.73 -10.32 11.66
N VAL A 204 14.05 -10.33 11.68
CA VAL A 204 14.86 -10.60 12.86
C VAL A 204 15.39 -9.29 13.43
N ARG A 205 15.23 -9.10 14.75
CA ARG A 205 15.81 -7.94 15.43
C ARG A 205 17.33 -8.02 15.37
N PRO A 206 18.03 -6.96 14.97
CA PRO A 206 19.49 -6.91 15.01
C PRO A 206 20.02 -7.18 16.42
N LYS A 207 21.13 -7.94 16.53
CA LYS A 207 21.73 -8.31 17.82
C LYS A 207 22.31 -7.12 18.59
N ASP A 208 22.66 -6.05 17.92
CA ASP A 208 23.44 -4.93 18.47
C ASP A 208 22.59 -3.73 18.93
N GLY A 209 21.30 -3.92 19.15
CA GLY A 209 20.43 -2.87 19.71
C GLY A 209 20.15 -1.69 18.78
N ASP A 210 20.59 -1.74 17.54
CA ASP A 210 20.22 -0.77 16.51
C ASP A 210 18.71 -0.87 16.23
N GLN A 211 17.98 0.16 16.63
CA GLN A 211 16.52 0.22 16.44
C GLN A 211 16.11 0.50 14.98
N GLY A 212 17.07 0.78 14.09
CA GLY A 212 16.84 1.25 12.73
C GLY A 212 16.70 0.17 11.66
N SER A 213 17.41 -0.94 11.79
CA SER A 213 17.45 -1.97 10.75
C SER A 213 16.97 -3.34 11.27
N TRP A 214 15.83 -3.79 10.77
CA TRP A 214 15.41 -5.18 10.94
C TRP A 214 15.79 -5.93 9.68
N ASP A 215 16.47 -7.08 9.84
CA ASP A 215 16.72 -7.98 8.72
C ASP A 215 15.40 -8.67 8.37
N TYR A 216 14.82 -8.30 7.24
CA TYR A 216 13.65 -8.97 6.71
C TYR A 216 14.02 -10.41 6.34
N CYS A 217 13.28 -11.36 6.84
CA CYS A 217 13.44 -12.77 6.49
C CYS A 217 12.17 -13.29 5.79
N VAL A 218 12.36 -14.27 4.94
CA VAL A 218 11.23 -15.02 4.39
C VAL A 218 10.57 -15.73 5.56
N ALA A 219 9.26 -15.54 5.75
CA ALA A 219 8.47 -16.30 6.71
C ALA A 219 8.55 -17.79 6.32
N THR A 220 9.49 -18.50 6.91
CA THR A 220 9.64 -19.94 6.71
C THR A 220 9.01 -20.66 7.90
N ALA A 221 8.37 -21.81 7.64
CA ALA A 221 7.85 -22.70 8.69
C ALA A 221 8.95 -23.20 9.67
N ALA A 222 10.21 -22.87 9.40
CA ALA A 222 11.36 -23.18 10.24
C ALA A 222 11.63 -22.16 11.34
N ASN A 223 11.07 -20.96 11.26
CA ASN A 223 11.13 -19.97 12.34
C ASN A 223 10.12 -20.39 13.42
N ARG A 224 10.49 -21.40 14.20
CA ARG A 224 9.73 -21.80 15.38
C ARG A 224 9.93 -20.73 16.45
N TRP A 225 8.83 -20.16 16.89
CA TRP A 225 8.68 -19.33 18.08
C TRP A 225 9.12 -20.10 19.33
#